data_9537cfdc22465e755ee3c7390643b39d
#
_entry.id   9537cfdc22465e755ee3c7390643b39d
#
_cell.length_a   1.000
_cell.length_b   1.000
_cell.length_c   1.000
_cell.angle_alpha   90.00
_cell.angle_beta   90.00
_cell.angle_gamma   90.00
#
_symmetry.space_group_name_H-M   'P 1'
#
loop_
_entity.id
_entity.type
_entity.pdbx_description
1 polymer ?
#
loop_
_entity_poly.entity_id
_entity_poly.type
_entity_poly.pdbx_seq_one_letter_code
_entity_poly.pdbx_strand_id
1 'polypeptide(L)'
;MSNPENVIAPSPHTIGVFDSGFGGLTVLRALVARLPQARFAFIGDTARLPYGSKSRRTIARYAAQSAQFLVRQQGAEFLVIACNTASALALDAIQEAVSVPVLGMIEPGAEAARAASRTGDVLVIATDATVQSHAYAAACQARGLRALEKACPLLVPLVEEGWTGSVIDTEASRAQPESAPPQVDVTAQVIRIYLAELRAEAKALGMKPDTLVLGCTHYPLLRGLIEQSVSVGVRVIDSAEAAAEAAARLFGPRELEEQSLTVPIPATQLHCFATDSVEKFERLGSRFLGRPTGKVELVDLGG
;
A
#
# COMPACT_ATOMS: atom_id res chain seq x y z
N MET A 1 48.63 -22.27 10.32
CA MET A 1 47.69 -21.19 10.73
C MET A 1 46.91 -20.79 9.47
N SER A 2 45.74 -21.38 9.32
CA SER A 2 44.86 -21.18 8.16
C SER A 2 44.14 -19.85 8.33
N ASN A 3 44.26 -19.03 7.34
CA ASN A 3 43.58 -17.73 7.25
C ASN A 3 42.05 -17.98 7.22
N PRO A 4 41.22 -17.35 8.05
CA PRO A 4 39.78 -17.48 7.92
C PRO A 4 39.36 -16.83 6.60
N GLU A 5 38.78 -17.65 5.73
CA GLU A 5 38.17 -17.22 4.47
C GLU A 5 37.24 -16.05 4.74
N ASN A 6 37.52 -14.96 4.07
CA ASN A 6 36.73 -13.75 4.04
C ASN A 6 35.40 -14.10 3.31
N VAL A 7 34.42 -14.63 4.04
CA VAL A 7 33.06 -14.84 3.52
C VAL A 7 32.49 -13.46 3.27
N ILE A 8 32.60 -12.98 2.04
CA ILE A 8 31.92 -11.78 1.57
C ILE A 8 30.44 -12.07 1.74
N ALA A 9 29.80 -11.45 2.72
CA ALA A 9 28.35 -11.50 2.85
C ALA A 9 27.74 -11.10 1.51
N PRO A 10 26.76 -11.84 0.97
CA PRO A 10 26.14 -11.49 -0.31
C PRO A 10 25.62 -10.06 -0.22
N SER A 11 25.87 -9.26 -1.27
CA SER A 11 25.37 -7.87 -1.32
C SER A 11 23.86 -7.88 -1.11
N PRO A 12 23.32 -6.99 -0.28
CA PRO A 12 21.88 -6.98 -0.04
C PRO A 12 21.14 -6.73 -1.36
N HIS A 13 20.11 -7.53 -1.64
CA HIS A 13 19.28 -7.40 -2.83
C HIS A 13 18.61 -6.03 -2.87
N THR A 14 18.50 -5.45 -4.06
CA THR A 14 17.78 -4.20 -4.29
C THR A 14 16.33 -4.50 -4.69
N ILE A 15 15.39 -4.04 -3.88
CA ILE A 15 13.95 -4.14 -4.14
C ILE A 15 13.45 -2.81 -4.68
N GLY A 16 12.95 -2.82 -5.90
CA GLY A 16 12.24 -1.68 -6.47
C GLY A 16 10.79 -1.65 -6.00
N VAL A 17 10.32 -0.50 -5.53
CA VAL A 17 8.94 -0.29 -5.10
C VAL A 17 8.32 0.83 -5.92
N PHE A 18 7.24 0.53 -6.62
CA PHE A 18 6.54 1.49 -7.47
C PHE A 18 5.15 1.81 -6.93
N ASP A 19 4.84 3.10 -6.87
CA ASP A 19 3.48 3.61 -6.63
C ASP A 19 3.14 4.75 -7.60
N SER A 20 1.84 4.97 -7.80
CA SER A 20 1.35 6.09 -8.62
C SER A 20 1.57 7.48 -7.98
N GLY A 21 1.96 7.53 -6.72
CA GLY A 21 2.18 8.76 -5.95
C GLY A 21 3.05 8.50 -4.73
N PHE A 22 2.54 8.82 -3.55
CA PHE A 22 3.27 8.63 -2.28
C PHE A 22 2.60 7.61 -1.35
N GLY A 23 1.38 7.16 -1.65
CA GLY A 23 0.66 6.20 -0.81
C GLY A 23 1.41 4.89 -0.61
N GLY A 24 2.12 4.41 -1.63
CA GLY A 24 2.93 3.18 -1.56
C GLY A 24 4.05 3.19 -0.54
N LEU A 25 4.35 4.34 0.07
CA LEU A 25 5.27 4.40 1.21
C LEU A 25 4.74 3.67 2.46
N THR A 26 3.43 3.43 2.56
CA THR A 26 2.87 2.50 3.57
C THR A 26 3.34 1.06 3.31
N VAL A 27 3.36 0.65 2.05
CA VAL A 27 3.86 -0.67 1.63
C VAL A 27 5.37 -0.75 1.87
N LEU A 28 6.12 0.28 1.48
CA LEU A 28 7.55 0.36 1.75
C LEU A 28 7.85 0.24 3.24
N ARG A 29 7.09 0.92 4.10
CA ARG A 29 7.22 0.81 5.56
C ARG A 29 7.08 -0.65 6.03
N ALA A 30 6.08 -1.36 5.53
CA ALA A 30 5.86 -2.75 5.86
C ALA A 30 6.97 -3.67 5.32
N LEU A 31 7.44 -3.42 4.08
CA LEU A 31 8.55 -4.17 3.47
C LEU A 31 9.84 -4.03 4.26
N VAL A 32 10.17 -2.81 4.65
CA VAL A 32 11.36 -2.51 5.45
C VAL A 32 11.35 -3.23 6.79
N ALA A 33 10.19 -3.28 7.44
CA ALA A 33 10.04 -4.00 8.71
C ALA A 33 10.25 -5.52 8.55
N ARG A 34 9.90 -6.08 7.39
CA ARG A 34 10.03 -7.51 7.12
C ARG A 34 11.36 -7.90 6.46
N LEU A 35 12.01 -6.98 5.78
CA LEU A 35 13.24 -7.19 5.01
C LEU A 35 14.31 -6.12 5.36
N PRO A 36 14.74 -6.03 6.63
CA PRO A 36 15.60 -4.94 7.10
C PRO A 36 17.00 -4.94 6.47
N GLN A 37 17.43 -6.04 5.85
CA GLN A 37 18.72 -6.16 5.18
C GLN A 37 18.67 -5.78 3.70
N ALA A 38 17.48 -5.61 3.10
CA ALA A 38 17.33 -5.25 1.71
C ALA A 38 17.64 -3.76 1.47
N ARG A 39 18.04 -3.43 0.24
CA ARG A 39 18.06 -2.06 -0.27
C ARG A 39 16.75 -1.78 -0.95
N PHE A 40 16.25 -0.55 -0.85
CA PHE A 40 15.00 -0.16 -1.45
C PHE A 40 15.20 1.05 -2.37
N ALA A 41 14.68 0.94 -3.60
CA ALA A 41 14.51 2.05 -4.52
C ALA A 41 13.00 2.28 -4.70
N PHE A 42 12.48 3.38 -4.19
CA PHE A 42 11.07 3.73 -4.30
C PHE A 42 10.86 4.80 -5.35
N ILE A 43 9.91 4.61 -6.26
CA ILE A 43 9.46 5.65 -7.18
C ILE A 43 7.98 5.94 -7.00
N GLY A 44 7.66 7.23 -6.83
CA GLY A 44 6.30 7.76 -6.89
C GLY A 44 6.07 8.54 -8.18
N ASP A 45 5.12 8.10 -8.99
CA ASP A 45 4.79 8.75 -10.27
C ASP A 45 3.88 9.96 -10.09
N THR A 46 4.39 10.94 -9.35
CA THR A 46 3.64 12.12 -8.88
C THR A 46 3.20 13.06 -9.99
N ALA A 47 3.93 13.12 -11.12
CA ALA A 47 3.55 13.92 -12.27
C ALA A 47 2.28 13.41 -12.96
N ARG A 48 1.98 12.10 -12.82
CA ARG A 48 0.92 11.44 -13.57
C ARG A 48 -0.21 10.87 -12.69
N LEU A 49 -0.23 11.23 -11.38
CA LEU A 49 -1.32 10.87 -10.47
C LEU A 49 -2.62 11.66 -10.78
N PRO A 50 -3.80 11.21 -10.31
CA PRO A 50 -4.06 9.90 -9.76
C PRO A 50 -4.29 8.85 -10.87
N TYR A 51 -3.86 7.61 -10.65
CA TYR A 51 -4.09 6.52 -11.60
C TYR A 51 -5.55 6.07 -11.63
N GLY A 52 -6.27 6.23 -10.53
CA GLY A 52 -7.65 5.78 -10.38
C GLY A 52 -8.67 6.38 -11.36
N SER A 53 -8.30 7.47 -12.08
CA SER A 53 -9.15 8.12 -13.09
C SER A 53 -8.66 7.91 -14.54
N LYS A 54 -7.61 7.12 -14.75
CA LYS A 54 -7.01 6.92 -16.08
C LYS A 54 -7.44 5.59 -16.70
N SER A 55 -7.35 5.53 -18.04
CA SER A 55 -7.61 4.29 -18.77
C SER A 55 -6.54 3.23 -18.48
N ARG A 56 -6.90 1.94 -18.55
CA ARG A 56 -5.98 0.80 -18.42
C ARG A 56 -4.73 0.97 -19.30
N ARG A 57 -4.90 1.37 -20.57
CA ARG A 57 -3.78 1.57 -21.51
C ARG A 57 -2.79 2.63 -21.01
N THR A 58 -3.30 3.73 -20.47
CA THR A 58 -2.45 4.81 -19.93
C THR A 58 -1.71 4.36 -18.68
N ILE A 59 -2.41 3.69 -17.77
CA ILE A 59 -1.83 3.14 -16.53
C ILE A 59 -0.73 2.13 -16.87
N ALA A 60 -0.98 1.20 -17.79
CA ALA A 60 -0.02 0.19 -18.21
C ALA A 60 1.27 0.81 -18.75
N ARG A 61 1.15 1.84 -19.63
CA ARG A 61 2.32 2.56 -20.17
C ARG A 61 3.14 3.22 -19.07
N TYR A 62 2.50 3.95 -18.16
CA TYR A 62 3.21 4.68 -17.11
C TYR A 62 3.84 3.74 -16.08
N ALA A 63 3.13 2.70 -15.68
CA ALA A 63 3.63 1.72 -14.75
C ALA A 63 4.82 0.93 -15.32
N ALA A 64 4.78 0.57 -16.61
CA ALA A 64 5.90 -0.08 -17.29
C ALA A 64 7.14 0.83 -17.34
N GLN A 65 7.00 2.13 -17.60
CA GLN A 65 8.11 3.08 -17.58
C GLN A 65 8.75 3.18 -16.19
N SER A 66 7.95 3.27 -15.13
CA SER A 66 8.44 3.32 -13.75
C SER A 66 9.15 2.02 -13.36
N ALA A 67 8.60 0.87 -13.76
CA ALA A 67 9.22 -0.43 -13.53
C ALA A 67 10.57 -0.56 -14.25
N GLN A 68 10.64 -0.14 -15.52
CA GLN A 68 11.90 -0.15 -16.26
C GLN A 68 12.96 0.78 -15.66
N PHE A 69 12.57 1.94 -15.14
CA PHE A 69 13.47 2.84 -14.42
C PHE A 69 14.08 2.13 -13.20
N LEU A 70 13.25 1.50 -12.36
CA LEU A 70 13.72 0.79 -11.18
C LEU A 70 14.68 -0.35 -11.53
N VAL A 71 14.40 -1.13 -12.58
CA VAL A 71 15.26 -2.25 -12.99
C VAL A 71 16.53 -1.76 -13.67
N ARG A 72 16.41 -0.89 -14.67
CA ARG A 72 17.55 -0.54 -15.52
C ARG A 72 18.48 0.51 -14.91
N GLN A 73 17.93 1.46 -14.13
CA GLN A 73 18.71 2.57 -13.58
C GLN A 73 19.02 2.40 -12.11
N GLN A 74 18.14 1.74 -11.35
CA GLN A 74 18.34 1.53 -9.91
C GLN A 74 18.81 0.11 -9.58
N GLY A 75 18.94 -0.77 -10.57
CA GLY A 75 19.44 -2.14 -10.39
C GLY A 75 18.51 -3.00 -9.53
N ALA A 76 17.20 -2.73 -9.55
CA ALA A 76 16.24 -3.56 -8.81
C ALA A 76 16.25 -4.99 -9.36
N GLU A 77 16.47 -5.95 -8.48
CA GLU A 77 16.48 -7.39 -8.77
C GLU A 77 15.07 -7.98 -8.57
N PHE A 78 14.17 -7.19 -8.00
CA PHE A 78 12.81 -7.55 -7.68
C PHE A 78 11.92 -6.32 -7.59
N LEU A 79 10.66 -6.43 -8.02
CA LEU A 79 9.71 -5.33 -7.98
C LEU A 79 8.48 -5.63 -7.11
N VAL A 80 8.11 -4.66 -6.28
CA VAL A 80 6.82 -4.60 -5.61
C VAL A 80 6.00 -3.44 -6.20
N ILE A 81 4.86 -3.77 -6.80
CA ILE A 81 3.92 -2.78 -7.33
C ILE A 81 2.97 -2.40 -6.22
N ALA A 82 3.35 -1.39 -5.43
CA ALA A 82 2.62 -0.98 -4.23
C ALA A 82 1.23 -0.42 -4.54
N CYS A 83 1.06 0.25 -5.68
CA CYS A 83 -0.23 0.78 -6.12
C CYS A 83 -1.23 -0.35 -6.43
N ASN A 84 -2.33 -0.43 -5.67
CA ASN A 84 -3.40 -1.39 -5.91
C ASN A 84 -4.02 -1.23 -7.31
N THR A 85 -4.22 0.01 -7.76
CA THR A 85 -4.75 0.30 -9.10
C THR A 85 -3.82 -0.20 -10.20
N ALA A 86 -2.51 0.04 -10.07
CA ALA A 86 -1.53 -0.47 -11.04
C ALA A 86 -1.42 -2.01 -10.98
N SER A 87 -1.48 -2.60 -9.78
CA SER A 87 -1.51 -4.06 -9.60
C SER A 87 -2.75 -4.71 -10.24
N ALA A 88 -3.89 -4.03 -10.20
CA ALA A 88 -5.13 -4.54 -10.76
C ALA A 88 -5.23 -4.40 -12.29
N LEU A 89 -4.60 -3.36 -12.87
CA LEU A 89 -4.83 -2.97 -14.26
C LEU A 89 -3.60 -3.08 -15.18
N ALA A 90 -2.40 -3.21 -14.62
CA ALA A 90 -1.16 -3.10 -15.39
C ALA A 90 -0.10 -4.14 -15.01
N LEU A 91 -0.39 -5.10 -14.14
CA LEU A 91 0.61 -6.06 -13.66
C LEU A 91 1.19 -6.89 -14.81
N ASP A 92 0.35 -7.32 -15.75
CA ASP A 92 0.71 -8.02 -16.97
C ASP A 92 1.72 -7.20 -17.82
N ALA A 93 1.38 -5.94 -18.11
CA ALA A 93 2.24 -5.06 -18.88
C ALA A 93 3.58 -4.75 -18.18
N ILE A 94 3.57 -4.67 -16.84
CA ILE A 94 4.81 -4.50 -16.06
C ILE A 94 5.67 -5.76 -16.19
N GLN A 95 5.09 -6.96 -16.01
CA GLN A 95 5.79 -8.23 -16.12
C GLN A 95 6.40 -8.46 -17.51
N GLU A 96 5.71 -8.01 -18.56
CA GLU A 96 6.23 -8.05 -19.95
C GLU A 96 7.39 -7.06 -20.18
N ALA A 97 7.40 -5.93 -19.43
CA ALA A 97 8.36 -4.85 -19.62
C ALA A 97 9.71 -5.04 -18.90
N VAL A 98 9.79 -5.99 -17.95
CA VAL A 98 10.97 -6.24 -17.13
C VAL A 98 11.30 -7.73 -17.03
N SER A 99 12.57 -8.03 -16.73
CA SER A 99 13.07 -9.43 -16.62
C SER A 99 13.16 -9.94 -15.18
N VAL A 100 12.78 -9.11 -14.20
CA VAL A 100 12.84 -9.46 -12.77
C VAL A 100 11.47 -9.90 -12.26
N PRO A 101 11.39 -10.68 -11.18
CA PRO A 101 10.13 -11.03 -10.56
C PRO A 101 9.35 -9.79 -10.10
N VAL A 102 8.02 -9.83 -10.26
CA VAL A 102 7.12 -8.73 -9.93
C VAL A 102 6.02 -9.22 -9.01
N LEU A 103 5.85 -8.56 -7.87
CA LEU A 103 4.78 -8.80 -6.91
C LEU A 103 3.80 -7.62 -6.93
N GLY A 104 2.51 -7.89 -7.15
CA GLY A 104 1.43 -6.92 -6.98
C GLY A 104 0.75 -7.04 -5.62
N MET A 105 -0.26 -6.19 -5.39
CA MET A 105 -0.99 -6.12 -4.11
C MET A 105 -2.18 -7.08 -4.04
N ILE A 106 -2.77 -7.44 -5.18
CA ILE A 106 -4.07 -8.12 -5.25
C ILE A 106 -3.99 -9.54 -4.69
N GLU A 107 -3.05 -10.34 -5.19
CA GLU A 107 -2.89 -11.74 -4.80
C GLU A 107 -2.55 -11.90 -3.29
N PRO A 108 -1.56 -11.17 -2.74
CA PRO A 108 -1.29 -11.22 -1.31
C PRO A 108 -2.48 -10.78 -0.44
N GLY A 109 -3.21 -9.72 -0.87
CA GLY A 109 -4.40 -9.26 -0.17
C GLY A 109 -5.51 -10.30 -0.14
N ALA A 110 -5.77 -10.99 -1.26
CA ALA A 110 -6.75 -12.07 -1.34
C ALA A 110 -6.31 -13.32 -0.55
N GLU A 111 -5.01 -13.64 -0.53
CA GLU A 111 -4.46 -14.72 0.29
C GLU A 111 -4.63 -14.46 1.79
N ALA A 112 -4.29 -13.24 2.22
CA ALA A 112 -4.48 -12.83 3.60
C ALA A 112 -5.98 -12.83 4.00
N ALA A 113 -6.87 -12.40 3.10
CA ALA A 113 -8.31 -12.49 3.31
C ALA A 113 -8.77 -13.94 3.45
N ARG A 114 -8.23 -14.86 2.64
CA ARG A 114 -8.54 -16.30 2.75
C ARG A 114 -8.11 -16.88 4.09
N ALA A 115 -6.93 -16.50 4.55
CA ALA A 115 -6.40 -16.96 5.85
C ALA A 115 -7.21 -16.40 7.04
N ALA A 116 -7.78 -15.21 6.89
CA ALA A 116 -8.53 -14.52 7.94
C ALA A 116 -10.00 -14.91 7.99
N SER A 117 -10.65 -15.13 6.83
CA SER A 117 -12.09 -15.37 6.77
C SER A 117 -12.46 -16.80 7.17
N ARG A 118 -13.49 -16.90 8.00
CA ARG A 118 -14.14 -18.15 8.43
C ARG A 118 -15.44 -18.39 7.68
N THR A 119 -16.12 -17.33 7.26
CA THR A 119 -17.42 -17.42 6.57
C THR A 119 -17.25 -17.62 5.07
N GLY A 120 -16.10 -17.26 4.51
CA GLY A 120 -15.86 -17.21 3.08
C GLY A 120 -16.40 -15.93 2.40
N ASP A 121 -17.03 -15.03 3.16
CA ASP A 121 -17.55 -13.75 2.67
C ASP A 121 -16.61 -12.61 3.07
N VAL A 122 -16.14 -11.85 2.09
CA VAL A 122 -15.14 -10.80 2.23
C VAL A 122 -15.68 -9.48 1.68
N LEU A 123 -15.40 -8.39 2.37
CA LEU A 123 -15.59 -7.04 1.88
C LEU A 123 -14.26 -6.48 1.40
N VAL A 124 -14.28 -5.66 0.35
CA VAL A 124 -13.11 -4.95 -0.15
C VAL A 124 -13.47 -3.48 -0.36
N ILE A 125 -12.71 -2.57 0.22
CA ILE A 125 -12.78 -1.15 -0.10
C ILE A 125 -11.55 -0.74 -0.90
N ALA A 126 -11.74 0.00 -2.01
CA ALA A 126 -10.66 0.36 -2.93
C ALA A 126 -10.99 1.65 -3.70
N THR A 127 -10.12 2.04 -4.64
CA THR A 127 -10.39 3.11 -5.60
C THR A 127 -11.38 2.64 -6.68
N ASP A 128 -12.02 3.59 -7.38
CA ASP A 128 -12.96 3.27 -8.46
C ASP A 128 -12.36 2.32 -9.50
N ALA A 129 -11.17 2.63 -10.01
CA ALA A 129 -10.55 1.81 -11.05
C ALA A 129 -10.18 0.39 -10.56
N THR A 130 -9.79 0.25 -9.30
CA THR A 130 -9.54 -1.07 -8.70
C THR A 130 -10.81 -1.88 -8.61
N VAL A 131 -11.91 -1.28 -8.14
CA VAL A 131 -13.23 -1.95 -8.05
C VAL A 131 -13.75 -2.33 -9.43
N GLN A 132 -13.70 -1.40 -10.40
CA GLN A 132 -14.15 -1.66 -11.77
C GLN A 132 -13.36 -2.77 -12.49
N SER A 133 -12.12 -3.02 -12.07
CA SER A 133 -11.32 -4.13 -12.60
C SER A 133 -11.78 -5.50 -12.15
N HIS A 134 -12.51 -5.57 -11.02
CA HIS A 134 -12.88 -6.81 -10.32
C HIS A 134 -11.69 -7.72 -9.96
N ALA A 135 -10.49 -7.17 -9.87
CA ALA A 135 -9.28 -7.96 -9.63
C ALA A 135 -9.31 -8.63 -8.26
N TYR A 136 -9.74 -7.92 -7.19
CA TYR A 136 -9.90 -8.53 -5.88
C TYR A 136 -11.01 -9.59 -5.85
N ALA A 137 -12.16 -9.33 -6.51
CA ALA A 137 -13.24 -10.31 -6.60
C ALA A 137 -12.77 -11.60 -7.28
N ALA A 138 -12.05 -11.48 -8.40
CA ALA A 138 -11.49 -12.63 -9.12
C ALA A 138 -10.45 -13.39 -8.29
N ALA A 139 -9.51 -12.68 -7.64
CA ALA A 139 -8.48 -13.30 -6.80
C ALA A 139 -9.08 -14.00 -5.57
N CYS A 140 -10.10 -13.42 -4.95
CA CYS A 140 -10.87 -14.02 -3.86
C CYS A 140 -11.63 -15.26 -4.34
N GLN A 141 -12.31 -15.17 -5.48
CA GLN A 141 -13.05 -16.30 -6.06
C GLN A 141 -12.15 -17.49 -6.37
N ALA A 142 -10.94 -17.25 -6.91
CA ALA A 142 -9.94 -18.30 -7.16
C ALA A 142 -9.50 -19.02 -5.87
N ARG A 143 -9.74 -18.42 -4.70
CA ARG A 143 -9.47 -18.97 -3.37
C ARG A 143 -10.70 -19.50 -2.64
N GLY A 144 -11.83 -19.61 -3.33
CA GLY A 144 -13.10 -20.08 -2.76
C GLY A 144 -13.76 -19.06 -1.83
N LEU A 145 -13.43 -17.76 -1.97
CA LEU A 145 -14.08 -16.68 -1.26
C LEU A 145 -15.08 -15.96 -2.15
N ARG A 146 -16.09 -15.38 -1.55
CA ARG A 146 -17.04 -14.46 -2.21
C ARG A 146 -16.73 -13.04 -1.74
N ALA A 147 -16.28 -12.17 -2.64
CA ALA A 147 -15.92 -10.81 -2.32
C ALA A 147 -16.96 -9.81 -2.84
N LEU A 148 -17.28 -8.80 -2.02
CA LEU A 148 -18.05 -7.63 -2.42
C LEU A 148 -17.16 -6.41 -2.34
N GLU A 149 -17.00 -5.71 -3.49
CA GLU A 149 -16.10 -4.59 -3.65
C GLU A 149 -16.88 -3.26 -3.59
N LYS A 150 -16.31 -2.26 -2.91
CA LYS A 150 -16.87 -0.91 -2.81
C LYS A 150 -15.83 0.14 -3.13
N ALA A 151 -16.14 1.00 -4.10
CA ALA A 151 -15.34 2.18 -4.38
C ALA A 151 -15.53 3.24 -3.29
N CYS A 152 -14.41 3.77 -2.79
CA CYS A 152 -14.38 4.78 -1.73
C CYS A 152 -13.52 5.99 -2.16
N PRO A 153 -13.90 6.73 -3.24
CA PRO A 153 -13.06 7.74 -3.89
C PRO A 153 -12.67 8.91 -2.98
N LEU A 154 -13.48 9.25 -1.98
CA LEU A 154 -13.20 10.36 -1.08
C LEU A 154 -12.11 10.08 -0.05
N LEU A 155 -11.77 8.81 0.21
CA LEU A 155 -10.81 8.48 1.26
C LEU A 155 -9.38 8.88 0.90
N VAL A 156 -8.99 8.82 -0.38
CA VAL A 156 -7.65 9.23 -0.84
C VAL A 156 -7.41 10.72 -0.58
N PRO A 157 -8.24 11.67 -1.09
CA PRO A 157 -8.03 13.10 -0.80
C PRO A 157 -8.10 13.44 0.69
N LEU A 158 -8.97 12.81 1.47
CA LEU A 158 -9.02 13.05 2.91
C LEU A 158 -7.71 12.69 3.61
N VAL A 159 -7.08 11.57 3.21
CA VAL A 159 -5.76 11.18 3.73
C VAL A 159 -4.67 12.16 3.29
N GLU A 160 -4.64 12.56 2.02
CA GLU A 160 -3.64 13.50 1.51
C GLU A 160 -3.72 14.87 2.17
N GLU A 161 -4.92 15.37 2.45
CA GLU A 161 -5.15 16.60 3.20
C GLU A 161 -4.89 16.46 4.71
N GLY A 162 -4.61 15.24 5.19
CA GLY A 162 -4.26 15.00 6.59
C GLY A 162 -5.46 14.82 7.51
N TRP A 163 -6.64 14.60 6.96
CA TRP A 163 -7.86 14.36 7.74
C TRP A 163 -7.95 12.87 8.11
N THR A 164 -7.01 12.39 8.91
CA THR A 164 -6.87 10.96 9.23
C THR A 164 -7.50 10.55 10.56
N GLY A 165 -8.28 11.44 11.17
CA GLY A 165 -8.95 11.18 12.47
C GLY A 165 -7.98 11.00 13.64
N SER A 166 -6.69 11.05 13.40
CA SER A 166 -5.75 11.30 14.47
C SER A 166 -6.12 12.68 15.00
N VAL A 167 -6.60 12.78 16.22
CA VAL A 167 -6.44 14.00 16.98
C VAL A 167 -4.95 14.26 16.89
N ILE A 168 -4.57 15.12 15.93
CA ILE A 168 -3.20 15.59 15.88
C ILE A 168 -3.04 16.21 17.25
N ASP A 169 -2.17 15.63 18.05
CA ASP A 169 -1.73 16.15 19.34
C ASP A 169 -0.92 17.43 19.04
N THR A 170 -1.56 18.36 18.35
CA THR A 170 -1.05 19.72 18.18
C THR A 170 -1.36 20.44 19.46
N GLU A 171 -0.41 21.25 19.94
CA GLU A 171 -0.63 22.16 21.07
C GLU A 171 -1.96 22.97 20.91
N ALA A 172 -2.41 23.20 19.66
CA ALA A 172 -3.68 23.80 19.34
C ALA A 172 -4.90 22.96 19.75
N SER A 173 -4.83 21.62 19.74
CA SER A 173 -5.92 20.75 20.22
C SER A 173 -6.01 20.71 21.75
N ARG A 174 -4.90 20.92 22.45
CA ARG A 174 -4.87 21.00 23.92
C ARG A 174 -5.39 22.32 24.47
N ALA A 175 -5.48 23.35 23.62
CA ALA A 175 -5.95 24.68 23.99
C ALA A 175 -7.44 24.93 23.73
N GLN A 176 -8.21 23.90 23.33
CA GLN A 176 -9.65 24.08 23.12
C GLN A 176 -10.40 24.10 24.47
N PRO A 177 -11.28 25.11 24.68
CA PRO A 177 -12.09 25.16 25.88
C PRO A 177 -13.06 23.97 25.91
N GLU A 178 -13.31 23.40 27.11
CA GLU A 178 -14.26 22.28 27.33
C GLU A 178 -15.69 22.54 26.78
N SER A 179 -16.02 23.79 26.43
CA SER A 179 -17.29 24.21 25.85
C SER A 179 -17.32 24.21 24.33
N ALA A 180 -16.25 23.80 23.64
CA ALA A 180 -16.27 23.72 22.17
C ALA A 180 -17.25 22.62 21.70
N PRO A 181 -18.08 22.87 20.67
CA PRO A 181 -18.95 21.81 20.14
C PRO A 181 -18.10 20.62 19.71
N PRO A 182 -18.60 19.35 19.87
CA PRO A 182 -17.86 18.17 19.46
C PRO A 182 -17.41 18.31 18.01
N GLN A 183 -16.12 18.25 17.77
CA GLN A 183 -15.55 18.36 16.44
C GLN A 183 -16.02 17.16 15.63
N VAL A 184 -16.82 17.40 14.60
CA VAL A 184 -17.34 16.36 13.72
C VAL A 184 -16.18 15.84 12.88
N ASP A 185 -15.76 14.59 13.11
CA ASP A 185 -14.78 13.94 12.26
C ASP A 185 -15.42 13.55 10.92
N VAL A 186 -15.23 14.43 9.92
CA VAL A 186 -15.75 14.25 8.56
C VAL A 186 -15.28 12.94 7.95
N THR A 187 -14.02 12.56 8.16
CA THR A 187 -13.46 11.32 7.62
C THR A 187 -14.14 10.09 8.23
N ALA A 188 -14.36 10.10 9.55
CA ALA A 188 -15.12 9.04 10.20
C ALA A 188 -16.56 8.95 9.67
N GLN A 189 -17.20 10.07 9.37
CA GLN A 189 -18.54 10.06 8.77
C GLN A 189 -18.55 9.50 7.36
N VAL A 190 -17.61 9.91 6.51
CA VAL A 190 -17.48 9.36 5.15
C VAL A 190 -17.23 7.85 5.18
N ILE A 191 -16.35 7.39 6.07
CA ILE A 191 -16.11 5.94 6.27
C ILE A 191 -17.39 5.21 6.67
N ARG A 192 -18.16 5.76 7.64
CA ARG A 192 -19.44 5.15 8.08
C ARG A 192 -20.45 5.05 6.94
N ILE A 193 -20.55 6.07 6.08
CA ILE A 193 -21.45 6.05 4.93
C ILE A 193 -21.06 4.92 3.98
N TYR A 194 -19.78 4.85 3.54
CA TYR A 194 -19.33 3.79 2.64
C TYR A 194 -19.52 2.38 3.24
N LEU A 195 -19.18 2.20 4.51
CA LEU A 195 -19.35 0.91 5.17
C LEU A 195 -20.82 0.55 5.43
N ALA A 196 -21.70 1.53 5.64
CA ALA A 196 -23.14 1.30 5.78
C ALA A 196 -23.75 0.82 4.44
N GLU A 197 -23.42 1.48 3.33
CA GLU A 197 -23.83 1.07 1.99
C GLU A 197 -23.34 -0.34 1.66
N LEU A 198 -22.04 -0.61 1.88
CA LEU A 198 -21.43 -1.92 1.64
C LEU A 198 -22.08 -3.03 2.46
N ARG A 199 -22.41 -2.77 3.74
CA ARG A 199 -23.12 -3.72 4.59
C ARG A 199 -24.56 -3.97 4.14
N ALA A 200 -25.26 -2.93 3.72
CA ALA A 200 -26.63 -3.06 3.19
C ALA A 200 -26.65 -3.92 1.94
N GLU A 201 -25.70 -3.73 1.03
CA GLU A 201 -25.54 -4.53 -0.17
C GLU A 201 -25.16 -5.98 0.14
N ALA A 202 -24.20 -6.20 1.04
CA ALA A 202 -23.82 -7.55 1.50
C ALA A 202 -25.03 -8.30 2.09
N LYS A 203 -25.85 -7.61 2.91
CA LYS A 203 -27.07 -8.17 3.48
C LYS A 203 -28.10 -8.54 2.42
N ALA A 204 -28.30 -7.69 1.40
CA ALA A 204 -29.20 -7.95 0.28
C ALA A 204 -28.76 -9.18 -0.54
N LEU A 205 -27.45 -9.41 -0.64
CA LEU A 205 -26.85 -10.58 -1.31
C LEU A 205 -26.77 -11.83 -0.41
N GLY A 206 -27.32 -11.78 0.81
CA GLY A 206 -27.26 -12.89 1.79
C GLY A 206 -25.84 -13.23 2.26
N MET A 207 -24.89 -12.27 2.19
CA MET A 207 -23.55 -12.44 2.66
C MET A 207 -23.44 -12.22 4.18
N LYS A 208 -22.45 -12.89 4.79
CA LYS A 208 -22.11 -12.76 6.22
C LYS A 208 -20.61 -12.43 6.37
N PRO A 209 -20.16 -11.26 5.88
CA PRO A 209 -18.75 -10.95 5.86
C PRO A 209 -18.15 -10.83 7.25
N ASP A 210 -16.99 -11.46 7.43
CA ASP A 210 -16.18 -11.41 8.65
C ASP A 210 -14.78 -10.82 8.40
N THR A 211 -14.52 -10.35 7.19
CA THR A 211 -13.24 -9.83 6.75
C THR A 211 -13.43 -8.63 5.84
N LEU A 212 -12.62 -7.57 6.05
CA LEU A 212 -12.56 -6.36 5.21
C LEU A 212 -11.13 -6.14 4.75
N VAL A 213 -10.90 -6.06 3.43
CA VAL A 213 -9.60 -5.76 2.83
C VAL A 213 -9.48 -4.26 2.50
N LEU A 214 -8.36 -3.66 2.91
CA LEU A 214 -7.97 -2.31 2.52
C LEU A 214 -7.22 -2.35 1.19
N GLY A 215 -7.95 -2.20 0.09
CA GLY A 215 -7.46 -2.31 -1.29
C GLY A 215 -6.89 -0.98 -1.84
N CYS A 216 -6.29 -0.16 -1.01
CA CYS A 216 -5.62 1.09 -1.40
C CYS A 216 -4.51 1.43 -0.41
N THR A 217 -3.39 1.93 -0.92
CA THR A 217 -2.18 2.30 -0.14
C THR A 217 -2.41 3.44 0.86
N HIS A 218 -3.46 4.23 0.68
CA HIS A 218 -3.83 5.32 1.59
C HIS A 218 -4.61 4.83 2.81
N TYR A 219 -5.39 3.75 2.68
CA TYR A 219 -6.34 3.32 3.71
C TYR A 219 -5.72 2.80 5.00
N PRO A 220 -4.48 2.28 5.02
CA PRO A 220 -3.81 1.94 6.29
C PRO A 220 -3.70 3.12 7.27
N LEU A 221 -3.62 4.37 6.77
CA LEU A 221 -3.62 5.57 7.62
C LEU A 221 -4.99 5.87 8.25
N LEU A 222 -6.05 5.27 7.74
CA LEU A 222 -7.43 5.35 8.26
C LEU A 222 -7.82 4.10 9.06
N ARG A 223 -6.91 3.14 9.26
CA ARG A 223 -7.21 1.84 9.85
C ARG A 223 -7.98 1.97 11.18
N GLY A 224 -7.52 2.83 12.08
CA GLY A 224 -8.18 3.03 13.37
C GLY A 224 -9.64 3.50 13.26
N LEU A 225 -9.95 4.43 12.33
CA LEU A 225 -11.31 4.90 12.06
C LEU A 225 -12.17 3.80 11.40
N ILE A 226 -11.56 3.03 10.50
CA ILE A 226 -12.23 1.93 9.81
C ILE A 226 -12.58 0.82 10.84
N GLU A 227 -11.64 0.42 11.69
CA GLU A 227 -11.86 -0.60 12.73
C GLU A 227 -12.94 -0.20 13.73
N GLN A 228 -13.05 1.10 14.07
CA GLN A 228 -14.14 1.62 14.90
C GLN A 228 -15.51 1.66 14.18
N SER A 229 -15.50 1.59 12.84
CA SER A 229 -16.72 1.74 12.01
C SER A 229 -17.22 0.42 11.42
N VAL A 230 -16.41 -0.65 11.40
CA VAL A 230 -16.83 -1.98 10.96
C VAL A 230 -17.69 -2.67 12.03
N SER A 231 -18.44 -3.69 11.64
CA SER A 231 -19.22 -4.50 12.57
C SER A 231 -18.31 -5.31 13.49
N VAL A 232 -18.77 -5.55 14.70
CA VAL A 232 -18.07 -6.42 15.66
C VAL A 232 -17.80 -7.79 15.03
N GLY A 233 -16.57 -8.26 15.12
CA GLY A 233 -16.13 -9.54 14.55
C GLY A 233 -15.62 -9.49 13.11
N VAL A 234 -15.69 -8.34 12.43
CA VAL A 234 -15.05 -8.14 11.11
C VAL A 234 -13.57 -7.83 11.30
N ARG A 235 -12.71 -8.64 10.70
CA ARG A 235 -11.25 -8.44 10.71
C ARG A 235 -10.83 -7.55 9.56
N VAL A 236 -10.05 -6.52 9.84
CA VAL A 236 -9.48 -5.62 8.82
C VAL A 236 -8.12 -6.16 8.38
N ILE A 237 -7.97 -6.35 7.07
CA ILE A 237 -6.74 -6.82 6.41
C ILE A 237 -6.09 -5.65 5.69
N ASP A 238 -4.84 -5.38 6.03
CA ASP A 238 -4.00 -4.39 5.36
C ASP A 238 -3.26 -5.04 4.20
N SER A 239 -3.51 -4.58 2.98
CA SER A 239 -2.82 -5.09 1.79
C SER A 239 -1.32 -4.80 1.80
N ALA A 240 -0.87 -3.74 2.49
CA ALA A 240 0.55 -3.44 2.63
C ALA A 240 1.28 -4.49 3.48
N GLU A 241 0.69 -4.86 4.62
CA GLU A 241 1.21 -5.93 5.49
C GLU A 241 1.23 -7.28 4.74
N ALA A 242 0.14 -7.60 4.04
CA ALA A 242 0.03 -8.84 3.26
C ALA A 242 1.09 -8.93 2.14
N ALA A 243 1.32 -7.84 1.41
CA ALA A 243 2.34 -7.80 0.36
C ALA A 243 3.76 -7.89 0.93
N ALA A 244 4.04 -7.23 2.07
CA ALA A 244 5.34 -7.31 2.72
C ALA A 244 5.63 -8.73 3.22
N GLU A 245 4.63 -9.43 3.75
CA GLU A 245 4.75 -10.83 4.16
C GLU A 245 4.99 -11.76 2.96
N ALA A 246 4.28 -11.54 1.85
CA ALA A 246 4.50 -12.29 0.61
C ALA A 246 5.90 -12.03 0.05
N ALA A 247 6.38 -10.78 0.05
CA ALA A 247 7.73 -10.44 -0.37
C ALA A 247 8.79 -11.12 0.51
N ALA A 248 8.60 -11.13 1.83
CA ALA A 248 9.52 -11.79 2.75
C ALA A 248 9.60 -13.33 2.50
N ARG A 249 8.49 -13.97 2.18
CA ARG A 249 8.48 -15.39 1.79
C ARG A 249 9.23 -15.66 0.48
N LEU A 250 9.18 -14.72 -0.46
CA LEU A 250 9.81 -14.89 -1.77
C LEU A 250 11.31 -14.53 -1.78
N PHE A 251 11.71 -13.54 -1.00
CA PHE A 251 13.04 -12.88 -1.08
C PHE A 251 13.77 -12.77 0.24
N GLY A 252 13.09 -13.08 1.35
CA GLY A 252 13.73 -13.10 2.67
C GLY A 252 14.69 -14.27 2.80
N PRO A 253 15.73 -14.16 3.66
CA PRO A 253 16.45 -15.32 4.11
C PRO A 253 15.45 -16.30 4.75
N ARG A 254 15.67 -17.61 4.55
CA ARG A 254 14.74 -18.67 5.02
C ARG A 254 14.54 -18.72 6.54
N GLU A 255 15.31 -17.94 7.28
CA GLU A 255 15.31 -17.85 8.75
C GLU A 255 15.23 -16.37 9.18
N LEU A 256 14.04 -15.76 9.09
CA LEU A 256 13.76 -14.51 9.78
C LEU A 256 13.06 -14.81 11.10
N GLU A 257 13.83 -14.79 12.19
CA GLU A 257 13.26 -14.58 13.52
C GLU A 257 12.54 -13.22 13.56
N GLU A 258 11.41 -13.16 14.25
CA GLU A 258 10.62 -11.94 14.48
C GLU A 258 11.49 -10.84 15.11
N GLN A 259 12.13 -10.03 14.29
CA GLN A 259 12.87 -8.86 14.78
C GLN A 259 11.93 -7.66 14.87
N SER A 260 12.01 -7.00 16.00
CA SER A 260 11.25 -5.81 16.39
C SER A 260 11.16 -4.74 15.29
N LEU A 261 9.96 -4.21 15.09
CA LEU A 261 9.59 -3.11 14.15
C LEU A 261 10.36 -1.77 14.37
N THR A 262 11.34 -1.73 15.27
CA THR A 262 12.01 -0.51 15.71
C THR A 262 13.43 -0.31 15.19
N VAL A 263 13.91 -1.18 14.27
CA VAL A 263 15.26 -1.03 13.72
C VAL A 263 15.33 0.15 12.75
N PRO A 264 16.14 1.18 13.00
CA PRO A 264 16.34 2.26 12.05
C PRO A 264 17.00 1.72 10.79
N ILE A 265 16.39 1.93 9.61
CA ILE A 265 17.07 1.62 8.35
C ILE A 265 18.18 2.65 8.16
N PRO A 266 19.41 2.22 7.88
CA PRO A 266 20.44 3.16 7.47
C PRO A 266 19.97 3.97 6.26
N ALA A 267 20.26 5.27 6.26
CA ALA A 267 19.88 6.17 5.16
C ALA A 267 20.41 5.70 3.78
N THR A 268 21.47 4.91 3.77
CA THR A 268 22.09 4.31 2.59
C THR A 268 21.30 3.15 1.98
N GLN A 269 20.22 2.68 2.63
CA GLN A 269 19.40 1.55 2.17
C GLN A 269 18.08 1.97 1.51
N LEU A 270 17.74 3.26 1.55
CA LEU A 270 16.51 3.77 0.95
C LEU A 270 16.80 4.94 0.02
N HIS A 271 16.44 4.79 -1.25
CA HIS A 271 16.47 5.85 -2.25
C HIS A 271 15.04 6.12 -2.72
N CYS A 272 14.61 7.38 -2.63
CA CYS A 272 13.29 7.80 -3.06
C CYS A 272 13.37 8.69 -4.30
N PHE A 273 12.50 8.41 -5.26
CA PHE A 273 12.37 9.15 -6.51
C PHE A 273 10.93 9.64 -6.69
N ALA A 274 10.78 10.83 -7.25
CA ALA A 274 9.49 11.39 -7.63
C ALA A 274 9.57 11.93 -9.06
N THR A 275 8.48 11.84 -9.81
CA THR A 275 8.45 12.40 -11.19
C THR A 275 8.03 13.86 -11.21
N ASP A 276 7.54 14.40 -10.09
CA ASP A 276 7.20 15.82 -9.87
C ASP A 276 7.04 16.13 -8.38
N SER A 277 7.01 17.43 -8.03
CA SER A 277 6.62 17.93 -6.70
C SER A 277 7.38 17.28 -5.53
N VAL A 278 8.72 17.31 -5.59
CA VAL A 278 9.61 16.71 -4.57
C VAL A 278 9.26 17.18 -3.16
N GLU A 279 9.03 18.50 -2.94
CA GLU A 279 8.68 19.03 -1.62
C GLU A 279 7.34 18.48 -1.09
N LYS A 280 6.33 18.34 -1.99
CA LYS A 280 5.06 17.71 -1.63
C LYS A 280 5.27 16.24 -1.29
N PHE A 281 6.14 15.55 -2.06
CA PHE A 281 6.48 14.15 -1.80
C PHE A 281 7.15 13.99 -0.44
N GLU A 282 8.16 14.79 -0.10
CA GLU A 282 8.86 14.73 1.19
C GLU A 282 7.91 14.98 2.36
N ARG A 283 7.07 16.02 2.25
CA ARG A 283 6.10 16.38 3.28
C ARG A 283 5.03 15.30 3.52
N LEU A 284 4.37 14.85 2.46
CA LEU A 284 3.33 13.82 2.57
C LEU A 284 3.94 12.44 2.78
N GLY A 285 5.01 12.12 2.05
CA GLY A 285 5.67 10.83 2.13
C GLY A 285 6.16 10.47 3.53
N SER A 286 6.66 11.45 4.27
CA SER A 286 7.07 11.24 5.67
C SER A 286 5.90 10.75 6.55
N ARG A 287 4.68 11.20 6.27
CA ARG A 287 3.48 10.75 6.99
C ARG A 287 3.13 9.29 6.67
N PHE A 288 3.22 8.90 5.40
CA PHE A 288 2.94 7.53 4.96
C PHE A 288 4.03 6.55 5.41
N LEU A 289 5.28 6.96 5.33
CA LEU A 289 6.43 6.14 5.75
C LEU A 289 6.53 6.04 7.29
N GLY A 290 5.96 7.00 8.02
CA GLY A 290 6.05 7.11 9.49
C GLY A 290 7.39 7.66 9.98
N ARG A 291 8.23 8.21 9.07
CA ARG A 291 9.53 8.82 9.32
C ARG A 291 9.95 9.67 8.12
N PRO A 292 10.98 10.54 8.23
CA PRO A 292 11.49 11.27 7.08
C PRO A 292 11.87 10.34 5.91
N THR A 293 11.50 10.72 4.70
CA THR A 293 11.83 9.98 3.47
C THR A 293 13.33 10.04 3.13
N GLY A 294 14.06 10.97 3.73
CA GLY A 294 15.38 11.37 3.28
C GLY A 294 15.29 12.26 2.03
N LYS A 295 16.41 12.39 1.32
CA LYS A 295 16.46 13.14 0.06
C LYS A 295 15.65 12.40 -1.00
N VAL A 296 14.75 13.12 -1.66
CA VAL A 296 13.99 12.62 -2.81
C VAL A 296 14.60 13.19 -4.08
N GLU A 297 14.84 12.35 -5.07
CA GLU A 297 15.42 12.77 -6.35
C GLU A 297 14.31 12.93 -7.39
N LEU A 298 14.35 14.07 -8.11
CA LEU A 298 13.45 14.31 -9.24
C LEU A 298 13.94 13.50 -10.45
N VAL A 299 13.02 12.77 -11.09
CA VAL A 299 13.30 11.99 -12.29
C VAL A 299 12.28 12.25 -13.39
N ASP A 300 12.75 12.36 -14.62
CA ASP A 300 11.90 12.46 -15.80
C ASP A 300 11.83 11.08 -16.48
N LEU A 301 10.65 10.51 -16.56
CA LEU A 301 10.40 9.22 -17.22
C LEU A 301 9.94 9.37 -18.68
N GLY A 302 9.88 10.59 -19.17
CA GLY A 302 9.31 10.92 -20.47
C GLY A 302 7.78 10.90 -20.48
N GLY A 303 7.17 11.65 -21.38
CA GLY A 303 5.71 11.78 -21.54
C GLY A 303 5.05 10.66 -22.36
#